data_0c877366dafa0d981ded994a2c5447ba
#
_entry.id   0c877366dafa0d981ded994a2c5447ba
#
_cell.length_a   1.000
_cell.length_b   1.000
_cell.length_c   1.000
_cell.angle_alpha   90.00
_cell.angle_beta   90.00
_cell.angle_gamma   90.00
#
_symmetry.space_group_name_H-M   'P 1'
#
loop_
_entity.id
_entity.type
_entity.pdbx_description
1 polymer ?
#
loop_
_entity_poly.entity_id
_entity_poly.type
_entity_poly.pdbx_seq_one_letter_code
_entity_poly.pdbx_strand_id
1 'polypeptide(L)'
;NQLLLRQNLFGNSAAADWLSAQDSSAPIIDAEGNALVLVQNPETGESEWAAIRAQDRADWRGWISGYGVGGTAASDGNASSAKYAIGGTTFGADHEIDSQTRIGLYGSYANLNLNTRNGLQSAESDAVQFGGYLLRNHQDARYTLASLGVGFNDYDSRRSVLGQTATGDTNGWQANTWLEHGLRFETRSVTLQPFAALQYLYVGQNDFREDGAGLLNLDVESLDTHALRGALGASVARPFETSRGFLVPTFHAMWLHEFLDTSSVLNTSFASVGGASFATRGLDYGRDWAVLGTGLQWETGRNWSVLLNYDLQFNAVQTFHMGSGALQFQW
;
A
#
# COMPACT_ATOMS: atom_id res chain seq x y z
N ASN A 1 0.72 -0.27 -3.18
CA ASN A 1 0.33 1.06 -2.69
C ASN A 1 -0.63 0.99 -1.48
N GLN A 2 -1.61 0.06 -1.45
CA GLN A 2 -2.60 0.01 -0.36
C GLN A 2 -1.97 -0.35 0.99
N LEU A 3 -1.05 -1.30 1.00
CA LEU A 3 -0.33 -1.68 2.23
C LEU A 3 0.52 -0.50 2.75
N LEU A 4 1.19 0.22 1.86
CA LEU A 4 1.96 1.43 2.18
C LEU A 4 1.05 2.53 2.73
N LEU A 5 -0.12 2.73 2.13
CA LEU A 5 -1.09 3.70 2.60
C LEU A 5 -1.56 3.36 4.02
N ARG A 6 -1.87 2.09 4.26
CA ARG A 6 -2.23 1.58 5.59
C ARG A 6 -1.13 1.84 6.61
N GLN A 7 0.12 1.51 6.28
CA GLN A 7 1.27 1.71 7.15
C GLN A 7 1.49 3.19 7.47
N ASN A 8 1.36 4.08 6.48
CA ASN A 8 1.50 5.52 6.67
C ASN A 8 0.37 6.13 7.52
N LEU A 9 -0.83 5.55 7.47
CA LEU A 9 -1.98 6.06 8.22
C LEU A 9 -1.96 5.63 9.69
N PHE A 10 -1.55 4.39 9.99
CA PHE A 10 -1.62 3.86 11.35
C PHE A 10 -0.33 4.07 12.16
N GLY A 11 0.78 4.36 11.51
CA GLY A 11 2.03 4.59 12.20
C GLY A 11 1.94 5.69 13.27
N ASN A 12 1.32 6.84 12.97
CA ASN A 12 1.26 8.00 13.87
C ASN A 12 0.25 7.88 15.01
N SER A 13 -0.74 6.99 14.93
CA SER A 13 -1.75 6.88 15.96
C SER A 13 -1.25 6.14 17.21
N ALA A 14 -0.34 5.19 17.04
CA ALA A 14 0.09 4.31 18.13
C ALA A 14 0.83 5.04 19.27
N ALA A 15 1.62 6.07 18.99
CA ALA A 15 2.34 6.82 20.03
C ALA A 15 1.44 7.88 20.69
N ALA A 16 0.59 8.56 19.94
CA ALA A 16 -0.37 9.52 20.50
C ALA A 16 -1.38 8.82 21.42
N ASP A 17 -1.86 7.64 21.00
CA ASP A 17 -2.79 6.82 21.77
C ASP A 17 -2.12 6.24 23.04
N TRP A 18 -0.82 5.87 22.97
CA TRP A 18 -0.07 5.39 24.12
C TRP A 18 0.16 6.50 25.19
N LEU A 19 0.41 7.74 24.76
CA LEU A 19 0.51 8.88 25.66
C LEU A 19 -0.81 9.12 26.39
N SER A 20 -1.96 9.03 25.72
CA SER A 20 -3.27 9.17 26.33
C SER A 20 -3.63 8.01 27.28
N ALA A 21 -3.10 6.80 27.02
CA ALA A 21 -3.34 5.63 27.87
C ALA A 21 -2.45 5.59 29.13
N GLN A 22 -1.30 6.28 29.14
CA GLN A 22 -0.44 6.42 30.33
C GLN A 22 -0.98 7.45 31.34
N ASP A 23 -1.71 8.43 30.84
CA ASP A 23 -2.36 9.42 31.69
C ASP A 23 -3.68 8.83 32.23
N SER A 24 -3.57 8.06 33.32
CA SER A 24 -4.71 7.39 33.97
C SER A 24 -5.63 8.34 34.76
N SER A 25 -5.43 9.65 34.64
CA SER A 25 -6.40 10.67 34.98
C SER A 25 -7.24 10.98 33.74
N ALA A 26 -8.56 10.87 33.83
CA ALA A 26 -9.45 11.43 32.82
C ALA A 26 -8.97 12.86 32.48
N PRO A 27 -8.88 13.27 31.22
CA PRO A 27 -8.41 14.60 30.88
C PRO A 27 -9.26 15.61 31.69
N ILE A 28 -8.59 16.46 32.46
CA ILE A 28 -9.26 17.55 33.10
C ILE A 28 -9.68 18.49 31.98
N ILE A 29 -10.98 18.64 31.78
CA ILE A 29 -11.55 19.46 30.72
C ILE A 29 -11.99 20.78 31.38
N ASP A 30 -11.64 21.94 30.79
CA ASP A 30 -12.14 23.22 31.22
C ASP A 30 -13.65 23.40 30.91
N ALA A 31 -14.22 24.51 31.34
CA ALA A 31 -15.64 24.79 31.12
C ALA A 31 -16.01 24.96 29.63
N GLU A 32 -15.04 25.23 28.79
CA GLU A 32 -15.14 25.39 27.34
C GLU A 32 -14.87 24.07 26.57
N GLY A 33 -14.56 22.96 27.26
CA GLY A 33 -14.31 21.64 26.65
C GLY A 33 -12.89 21.41 26.18
N ASN A 34 -11.92 22.26 26.53
CA ASN A 34 -10.52 22.09 26.17
C ASN A 34 -9.80 21.15 27.17
N ALA A 35 -8.96 20.26 26.68
CA ALA A 35 -8.13 19.44 27.55
C ALA A 35 -7.07 20.30 28.25
N LEU A 36 -6.95 20.16 29.57
CA LEU A 36 -5.91 20.82 30.37
C LEU A 36 -4.70 19.90 30.52
N VAL A 37 -3.50 20.42 30.26
CA VAL A 37 -2.21 19.76 30.55
C VAL A 37 -1.42 20.56 31.57
N LEU A 38 -0.68 19.84 32.40
CA LEU A 38 0.24 20.45 33.35
C LEU A 38 1.51 20.90 32.61
N VAL A 39 1.72 22.19 32.48
CA VAL A 39 2.90 22.79 31.85
C VAL A 39 3.77 23.42 32.93
N GLN A 40 5.05 23.12 32.93
CA GLN A 40 6.01 23.75 33.82
C GLN A 40 6.36 25.14 33.27
N ASN A 41 6.08 26.19 34.02
CA ASN A 41 6.47 27.56 33.67
C ASN A 41 8.02 27.65 33.70
N PRO A 42 8.67 27.96 32.57
CA PRO A 42 10.13 27.97 32.50
C PRO A 42 10.80 29.08 33.32
N GLU A 43 10.04 30.11 33.73
CA GLU A 43 10.58 31.23 34.53
C GLU A 43 10.42 31.01 36.04
N THR A 44 9.34 30.34 36.48
CA THR A 44 9.06 30.15 37.92
C THR A 44 9.31 28.73 38.40
N GLY A 45 9.39 27.73 37.46
CA GLY A 45 9.48 26.32 37.80
C GLY A 45 8.20 25.70 38.37
N GLU A 46 7.11 26.49 38.48
CA GLU A 46 5.82 26.02 38.96
C GLU A 46 5.03 25.36 37.84
N SER A 47 4.27 24.32 38.19
CA SER A 47 3.39 23.63 37.27
C SER A 47 2.04 24.29 37.19
N GLU A 48 1.65 24.79 36.05
CA GLU A 48 0.34 25.42 35.80
C GLU A 48 -0.47 24.58 34.81
N TRP A 49 -1.81 24.57 35.01
CA TRP A 49 -2.72 23.95 34.06
C TRP A 49 -2.93 24.86 32.86
N ALA A 50 -2.41 24.47 31.71
CA ALA A 50 -2.62 25.18 30.45
C ALA A 50 -3.65 24.44 29.58
N ALA A 51 -4.65 25.17 29.10
CA ALA A 51 -5.60 24.63 28.14
C ALA A 51 -4.89 24.41 26.80
N ILE A 52 -4.88 23.18 26.31
CA ILE A 52 -4.56 22.93 24.89
C ILE A 52 -5.77 23.44 24.10
N ARG A 53 -5.64 24.60 23.52
CA ARG A 53 -6.66 25.09 22.58
C ARG A 53 -6.72 24.11 21.41
N ALA A 54 -7.94 23.77 20.98
CA ALA A 54 -8.17 22.96 19.77
C ALA A 54 -7.50 23.57 18.51
N GLN A 55 -7.10 24.84 18.56
CA GLN A 55 -6.39 25.58 17.52
C GLN A 55 -4.89 25.24 17.39
N ASP A 56 -4.27 24.56 18.37
CA ASP A 56 -2.84 24.21 18.33
C ASP A 56 -2.60 22.78 17.82
N ARG A 57 -3.65 22.04 17.45
CA ARG A 57 -3.51 20.75 16.76
C ARG A 57 -3.17 21.00 15.29
N ALA A 58 -2.11 20.36 14.85
CA ALA A 58 -1.77 20.29 13.42
C ALA A 58 -2.86 19.49 12.68
N ASP A 59 -3.77 20.21 12.01
CA ASP A 59 -4.91 19.59 11.31
C ASP A 59 -4.48 18.95 9.98
N TRP A 60 -3.35 19.37 9.43
CA TRP A 60 -2.82 18.88 8.17
C TRP A 60 -1.59 18.01 8.37
N ARG A 61 -1.50 16.97 7.56
CA ARG A 61 -0.32 16.11 7.46
C ARG A 61 0.04 15.88 6.01
N GLY A 62 1.31 16.17 5.65
CA GLY A 62 1.91 15.80 4.38
C GLY A 62 2.86 14.63 4.55
N TRP A 63 2.96 13.77 3.55
CA TRP A 63 3.84 12.61 3.57
C TRP A 63 4.36 12.24 2.19
N ILE A 64 5.56 11.66 2.16
CA ILE A 64 6.17 11.06 0.98
C ILE A 64 6.79 9.73 1.35
N SER A 65 6.63 8.73 0.48
CA SER A 65 7.17 7.38 0.67
C SER A 65 7.81 6.87 -0.60
N GLY A 66 9.02 6.32 -0.49
CA GLY A 66 9.65 5.50 -1.53
C GLY A 66 9.54 4.03 -1.20
N TYR A 67 9.39 3.17 -2.21
CA TYR A 67 9.30 1.73 -2.02
C TYR A 67 9.94 0.94 -3.15
N GLY A 68 10.35 -0.29 -2.81
CA GLY A 68 10.83 -1.27 -3.76
C GLY A 68 10.21 -2.65 -3.49
N VAL A 69 9.84 -3.36 -4.54
CA VAL A 69 9.33 -4.74 -4.48
C VAL A 69 10.18 -5.60 -5.38
N GLY A 70 10.69 -6.71 -4.84
CA GLY A 70 11.34 -7.76 -5.62
C GLY A 70 10.57 -9.06 -5.47
N GLY A 71 10.34 -9.78 -6.57
CA GLY A 71 9.56 -10.99 -6.50
C GLY A 71 9.92 -12.04 -7.54
N THR A 72 9.51 -13.26 -7.25
CA THR A 72 9.65 -14.40 -8.16
C THR A 72 8.34 -15.17 -8.22
N ALA A 73 8.02 -15.67 -9.43
CA ALA A 73 6.95 -16.63 -9.63
C ALA A 73 7.54 -17.93 -10.22
N ALA A 74 7.16 -19.06 -9.64
CA ALA A 74 7.51 -20.37 -10.17
C ALA A 74 6.68 -20.67 -11.40
N SER A 75 7.21 -21.53 -12.31
CA SER A 75 6.41 -22.07 -13.41
C SER A 75 5.29 -22.96 -12.87
N ASP A 76 4.13 -22.89 -13.48
CA ASP A 76 2.98 -23.79 -13.25
C ASP A 76 2.91 -24.94 -14.26
N GLY A 77 3.94 -25.07 -15.13
CA GLY A 77 3.99 -26.05 -16.21
C GLY A 77 3.41 -25.53 -17.54
N ASN A 78 2.58 -24.47 -17.50
CA ASN A 78 2.04 -23.79 -18.68
C ASN A 78 2.84 -22.52 -19.00
N ALA A 79 3.09 -21.68 -18.01
CA ALA A 79 3.87 -20.45 -18.15
C ALA A 79 5.27 -20.59 -17.54
N SER A 80 6.24 -19.90 -18.12
CA SER A 80 7.61 -19.85 -17.59
C SER A 80 7.68 -19.10 -16.27
N SER A 81 8.59 -19.51 -15.39
CA SER A 81 8.90 -18.76 -14.19
C SER A 81 9.38 -17.35 -14.52
N ALA A 82 9.04 -16.38 -13.68
CA ALA A 82 9.35 -14.97 -13.87
C ALA A 82 9.99 -14.35 -12.63
N LYS A 83 10.70 -13.25 -12.85
CA LYS A 83 11.18 -12.33 -11.82
C LYS A 83 10.61 -10.96 -12.10
N TYR A 84 10.23 -10.25 -11.05
CA TYR A 84 9.83 -8.85 -11.17
C TYR A 84 10.52 -7.97 -10.15
N ALA A 85 10.71 -6.74 -10.56
CA ALA A 85 11.13 -5.65 -9.72
C ALA A 85 10.20 -4.46 -9.93
N ILE A 86 9.75 -3.84 -8.85
CA ILE A 86 8.92 -2.63 -8.88
C ILE A 86 9.63 -1.61 -8.01
N GLY A 87 9.79 -0.39 -8.51
CA GLY A 87 10.23 0.75 -7.73
C GLY A 87 9.22 1.88 -7.85
N GLY A 88 9.00 2.64 -6.80
CA GLY A 88 8.04 3.72 -6.88
C GLY A 88 8.10 4.71 -5.73
N THR A 89 7.35 5.79 -5.91
CA THR A 89 7.18 6.85 -4.92
C THR A 89 5.70 7.16 -4.81
N THR A 90 5.23 7.37 -3.59
CA THR A 90 3.87 7.82 -3.29
C THR A 90 3.95 9.02 -2.37
N PHE A 91 3.15 10.04 -2.62
CA PHE A 91 3.07 11.23 -1.79
C PHE A 91 1.62 11.62 -1.58
N GLY A 92 1.34 12.32 -0.51
CA GLY A 92 -0.03 12.72 -0.20
C GLY A 92 -0.11 13.75 0.91
N ALA A 93 -1.31 14.23 1.08
CA ALA A 93 -1.67 15.09 2.20
C ALA A 93 -3.06 14.71 2.70
N ASP A 94 -3.25 14.87 4.00
CA ASP A 94 -4.52 14.63 4.65
C ASP A 94 -4.83 15.70 5.70
N HIS A 95 -6.12 15.82 5.98
CA HIS A 95 -6.68 16.77 6.90
C HIS A 95 -7.61 16.08 7.90
N GLU A 96 -7.51 16.46 9.15
CA GLU A 96 -8.41 16.03 10.20
C GLU A 96 -9.68 16.88 10.18
N ILE A 97 -10.81 16.30 9.74
CA ILE A 97 -12.09 16.99 9.67
C ILE A 97 -12.70 17.15 11.08
N ASP A 98 -12.53 16.13 11.89
CA ASP A 98 -12.94 16.08 13.29
C ASP A 98 -11.99 15.11 14.04
N SER A 99 -12.11 15.03 15.36
CA SER A 99 -11.26 14.19 16.22
C SER A 99 -11.27 12.69 15.87
N GLN A 100 -12.17 12.26 15.00
CA GLN A 100 -12.34 10.85 14.61
C GLN A 100 -12.10 10.61 13.12
N THR A 101 -12.17 11.65 12.28
CA THR A 101 -12.21 11.51 10.83
C THR A 101 -11.06 12.24 10.15
N ARG A 102 -10.29 11.54 9.39
CA ARG A 102 -9.21 12.06 8.56
C ARG A 102 -9.45 11.69 7.11
N ILE A 103 -9.35 12.66 6.20
CA ILE A 103 -9.44 12.44 4.76
C ILE A 103 -8.16 12.91 4.08
N GLY A 104 -7.80 12.26 2.99
CA GLY A 104 -6.59 12.64 2.26
C GLY A 104 -6.65 12.29 0.79
N LEU A 105 -5.72 12.90 0.06
CA LEU A 105 -5.45 12.63 -1.35
C LEU A 105 -4.01 12.14 -1.50
N TYR A 106 -3.77 11.33 -2.51
CA TYR A 106 -2.43 10.86 -2.82
C TYR A 106 -2.18 10.77 -4.33
N GLY A 107 -0.91 10.88 -4.70
CA GLY A 107 -0.38 10.58 -6.03
C GLY A 107 0.73 9.56 -5.92
N SER A 108 0.93 8.76 -6.96
CA SER A 108 1.96 7.72 -7.00
C SER A 108 2.51 7.55 -8.40
N TYR A 109 3.81 7.27 -8.48
CA TYR A 109 4.49 6.78 -9.67
C TYR A 109 5.18 5.47 -9.36
N ALA A 110 5.13 4.51 -10.28
CA ALA A 110 5.82 3.25 -10.18
C ALA A 110 6.35 2.80 -11.54
N ASN A 111 7.53 2.19 -11.54
CA ASN A 111 8.07 1.45 -12.67
C ASN A 111 8.15 -0.03 -12.30
N LEU A 112 7.69 -0.89 -13.20
CA LEU A 112 7.72 -2.34 -13.08
C LEU A 112 8.59 -2.92 -14.20
N ASN A 113 9.45 -3.86 -13.82
CA ASN A 113 10.24 -4.68 -14.74
C ASN A 113 9.94 -6.16 -14.50
N LEU A 114 9.55 -6.87 -15.55
CA LEU A 114 9.30 -8.31 -15.55
C LEU A 114 10.21 -9.00 -16.53
N ASN A 115 10.83 -10.10 -16.12
CA ASN A 115 11.65 -10.93 -16.97
C ASN A 115 11.35 -12.42 -16.75
N THR A 116 11.09 -13.16 -17.83
CA THR A 116 10.98 -14.61 -17.74
C THR A 116 12.37 -15.23 -17.57
N ARG A 117 12.48 -16.32 -16.80
CA ARG A 117 13.78 -16.96 -16.52
C ARG A 117 14.45 -17.58 -17.74
N ASN A 118 13.68 -17.98 -18.76
CA ASN A 118 14.21 -18.46 -20.03
C ASN A 118 14.78 -17.33 -20.89
N GLY A 119 14.63 -16.05 -20.49
CA GLY A 119 15.12 -14.89 -21.20
C GLY A 119 14.38 -14.59 -22.52
N LEU A 120 13.27 -15.28 -22.80
CA LEU A 120 12.54 -15.12 -24.05
C LEU A 120 11.51 -13.99 -24.02
N GLN A 121 11.11 -13.54 -22.83
CA GLN A 121 10.12 -12.46 -22.67
C GLN A 121 10.54 -11.50 -21.58
N SER A 122 10.34 -10.22 -21.83
CA SER A 122 10.40 -9.16 -20.84
C SER A 122 9.28 -8.15 -21.05
N ALA A 123 8.88 -7.50 -19.96
CA ALA A 123 7.93 -6.40 -20.01
C ALA A 123 8.37 -5.32 -19.02
N GLU A 124 8.16 -4.09 -19.40
CA GLU A 124 8.30 -2.90 -18.56
C GLU A 124 6.96 -2.19 -18.49
N SER A 125 6.69 -1.52 -17.39
CA SER A 125 5.50 -0.70 -17.26
C SER A 125 5.77 0.49 -16.37
N ASP A 126 5.34 1.66 -16.82
CA ASP A 126 5.28 2.90 -16.06
C ASP A 126 3.83 3.18 -15.66
N ALA A 127 3.61 3.45 -14.39
CA ALA A 127 2.29 3.66 -13.84
C ALA A 127 2.21 4.98 -13.06
N VAL A 128 1.19 5.77 -13.35
CA VAL A 128 0.83 6.96 -12.56
C VAL A 128 -0.55 6.74 -11.98
N GLN A 129 -0.72 7.01 -10.69
CA GLN A 129 -1.98 6.82 -9.99
C GLN A 129 -2.30 8.01 -9.09
N PHE A 130 -3.58 8.34 -9.00
CA PHE A 130 -4.14 9.31 -8.05
C PHE A 130 -5.29 8.69 -7.29
N GLY A 131 -5.50 9.15 -6.08
CA GLY A 131 -6.58 8.62 -5.26
C GLY A 131 -6.85 9.43 -4.02
N GLY A 132 -7.86 8.97 -3.29
CA GLY A 132 -8.25 9.51 -2.01
C GLY A 132 -8.45 8.41 -0.98
N TYR A 133 -8.42 8.79 0.28
CA TYR A 133 -8.67 7.91 1.40
C TYR A 133 -9.37 8.60 2.55
N LEU A 134 -10.00 7.78 3.37
CA LEU A 134 -10.68 8.17 4.59
C LEU A 134 -10.29 7.20 5.71
N LEU A 135 -9.87 7.72 6.84
CA LEU A 135 -9.73 7.00 8.10
C LEU A 135 -10.75 7.53 9.10
N ARG A 136 -11.56 6.66 9.66
CA ARG A 136 -12.50 6.99 10.72
C ARG A 136 -12.28 6.10 11.93
N ASN A 137 -11.94 6.72 13.05
CA ASN A 137 -11.95 6.08 14.36
C ASN A 137 -13.36 6.21 14.97
N HIS A 138 -13.88 5.15 15.54
CA HIS A 138 -15.18 5.12 16.19
C HIS A 138 -15.00 5.19 17.72
N GLN A 139 -16.01 5.59 18.44
CA GLN A 139 -15.93 5.79 19.90
C GLN A 139 -15.67 4.51 20.71
N ASP A 140 -15.82 3.32 20.09
CA ASP A 140 -15.78 2.02 20.74
C ASP A 140 -14.63 1.13 20.31
N ALA A 141 -13.43 1.70 20.19
CA ALA A 141 -12.21 1.00 19.76
C ALA A 141 -12.25 0.44 18.32
N ARG A 142 -13.29 0.72 17.53
CA ARG A 142 -13.36 0.35 16.10
C ARG A 142 -12.76 1.44 15.22
N TYR A 143 -12.25 1.04 14.07
CA TYR A 143 -11.88 1.97 13.01
C TYR A 143 -12.32 1.45 11.65
N THR A 144 -12.42 2.36 10.69
CA THR A 144 -12.66 2.05 9.28
C THR A 144 -11.68 2.84 8.44
N LEU A 145 -10.99 2.16 7.52
CA LEU A 145 -10.15 2.74 6.50
C LEU A 145 -10.74 2.42 5.13
N ALA A 146 -10.96 3.42 4.32
CA ALA A 146 -11.38 3.28 2.93
C ALA A 146 -10.44 4.05 2.01
N SER A 147 -10.11 3.49 0.84
CA SER A 147 -9.38 4.22 -0.20
C SER A 147 -9.84 3.81 -1.59
N LEU A 148 -9.71 4.75 -2.51
CA LEU A 148 -10.01 4.59 -3.93
C LEU A 148 -8.87 5.24 -4.73
N GLY A 149 -8.42 4.59 -5.79
CA GLY A 149 -7.43 5.12 -6.71
C GLY A 149 -7.73 4.74 -8.15
N VAL A 150 -7.34 5.63 -9.06
CA VAL A 150 -7.37 5.41 -10.51
C VAL A 150 -6.00 5.78 -11.08
N GLY A 151 -5.60 5.12 -12.15
CA GLY A 151 -4.28 5.36 -12.74
C GLY A 151 -4.20 4.94 -14.19
N PHE A 152 -3.10 5.34 -14.80
CA PHE A 152 -2.75 5.02 -16.18
C PHE A 152 -1.43 4.25 -16.17
N ASN A 153 -1.32 3.30 -17.10
CA ASN A 153 -0.14 2.48 -17.28
C ASN A 153 0.29 2.55 -18.75
N ASP A 154 1.59 2.69 -18.97
CA ASP A 154 2.22 2.44 -20.26
C ASP A 154 2.99 1.10 -20.16
N TYR A 155 2.93 0.29 -21.20
CA TYR A 155 3.51 -1.03 -21.24
C TYR A 155 4.39 -1.19 -22.47
N ASP A 156 5.63 -1.63 -22.24
CA ASP A 156 6.57 -2.08 -23.27
C ASP A 156 6.82 -3.58 -23.11
N SER A 157 6.71 -4.34 -24.19
CA SER A 157 6.94 -5.77 -24.20
C SER A 157 7.97 -6.19 -25.25
N ARG A 158 8.73 -7.24 -24.94
CA ARG A 158 9.70 -7.85 -25.87
C ARG A 158 9.59 -9.35 -25.80
N ARG A 159 9.53 -9.98 -26.96
CA ARG A 159 9.45 -11.42 -27.11
C ARG A 159 10.44 -11.92 -28.15
N SER A 160 11.33 -12.83 -27.75
CA SER A 160 12.29 -13.50 -28.67
C SER A 160 11.67 -14.76 -29.24
N VAL A 161 11.62 -14.88 -30.55
CA VAL A 161 11.05 -16.01 -31.28
C VAL A 161 11.86 -16.33 -32.51
N LEU A 162 12.35 -17.56 -32.61
CA LEU A 162 13.17 -18.07 -33.74
C LEU A 162 14.33 -17.13 -34.16
N GLY A 163 15.01 -16.52 -33.19
CA GLY A 163 16.15 -15.61 -33.43
C GLY A 163 15.75 -14.19 -33.84
N GLN A 164 14.47 -13.87 -33.88
CA GLN A 164 13.95 -12.52 -34.09
C GLN A 164 13.40 -11.97 -32.76
N THR A 165 13.28 -10.64 -32.65
CA THR A 165 12.69 -9.96 -31.50
C THR A 165 11.45 -9.23 -31.94
N ALA A 166 10.31 -9.61 -31.40
CA ALA A 166 9.07 -8.87 -31.49
C ALA A 166 9.01 -7.87 -30.33
N THR A 167 8.60 -6.64 -30.61
CA THR A 167 8.37 -5.58 -29.61
C THR A 167 6.92 -5.10 -29.74
N GLY A 168 6.29 -4.77 -28.62
CA GLY A 168 4.95 -4.21 -28.61
C GLY A 168 4.83 -3.18 -27.49
N ASP A 169 4.18 -2.06 -27.79
CA ASP A 169 3.88 -0.99 -26.89
C ASP A 169 2.36 -0.78 -26.81
N THR A 170 1.86 -0.56 -25.64
CA THR A 170 0.45 -0.30 -25.39
C THR A 170 0.25 0.47 -24.08
N ASN A 171 -0.97 0.90 -23.85
CA ASN A 171 -1.32 1.57 -22.61
C ASN A 171 -2.61 0.99 -22.03
N GLY A 172 -2.94 1.46 -20.85
CA GLY A 172 -4.14 1.03 -20.18
C GLY A 172 -4.46 1.88 -18.96
N TRP A 173 -5.49 1.48 -18.24
CA TRP A 173 -5.87 2.14 -17.02
C TRP A 173 -6.12 1.14 -15.90
N GLN A 174 -6.05 1.62 -14.68
CA GLN A 174 -6.29 0.82 -13.50
C GLN A 174 -7.19 1.55 -12.51
N ALA A 175 -7.94 0.79 -11.74
CA ALA A 175 -8.67 1.28 -10.58
C ALA A 175 -8.48 0.31 -9.41
N ASN A 176 -8.39 0.84 -8.22
CA ASN A 176 -8.28 0.02 -7.02
C ASN A 176 -9.07 0.62 -5.87
N THR A 177 -9.57 -0.25 -5.02
CA THR A 177 -10.22 0.11 -3.77
C THR A 177 -9.69 -0.73 -2.63
N TRP A 178 -9.72 -0.18 -1.43
CA TRP A 178 -9.47 -0.89 -0.19
C TRP A 178 -10.49 -0.45 0.83
N LEU A 179 -11.14 -1.40 1.47
CA LEU A 179 -12.04 -1.17 2.59
C LEU A 179 -11.61 -2.07 3.74
N GLU A 180 -11.21 -1.49 4.86
CA GLU A 180 -10.77 -2.20 6.05
C GLU A 180 -11.62 -1.76 7.25
N HIS A 181 -12.02 -2.72 8.06
CA HIS A 181 -12.65 -2.48 9.34
C HIS A 181 -11.95 -3.31 10.41
N GLY A 182 -11.62 -2.70 11.52
CA GLY A 182 -10.86 -3.37 12.57
C GLY A 182 -11.17 -2.83 13.96
N LEU A 183 -10.52 -3.45 14.92
CA LEU A 183 -10.56 -3.08 16.32
C LEU A 183 -9.16 -2.62 16.75
N ARG A 184 -9.11 -1.71 17.72
CA ARG A 184 -7.86 -1.26 18.34
C ARG A 184 -7.96 -1.49 19.84
N PHE A 185 -7.20 -2.46 20.33
CA PHE A 185 -7.08 -2.76 21.74
C PHE A 185 -5.78 -2.18 22.27
N GLU A 186 -5.90 -1.20 23.16
CA GLU A 186 -4.75 -0.54 23.78
C GLU A 186 -4.57 -1.08 25.19
N THR A 187 -3.33 -1.46 25.49
CA THR A 187 -2.88 -1.82 26.82
C THR A 187 -1.74 -0.87 27.22
N ARG A 188 -1.34 -0.90 28.48
CA ARG A 188 -0.19 -0.11 28.95
C ARG A 188 1.12 -0.34 28.20
N SER A 189 1.24 -1.42 27.43
CA SER A 189 2.51 -1.82 26.83
C SER A 189 2.43 -2.06 25.32
N VAL A 190 1.28 -2.40 24.78
CA VAL A 190 1.12 -2.77 23.38
C VAL A 190 -0.26 -2.36 22.86
N THR A 191 -0.30 -2.03 21.59
CA THR A 191 -1.54 -1.85 20.80
C THR A 191 -1.71 -3.06 19.90
N LEU A 192 -2.86 -3.74 19.97
CA LEU A 192 -3.24 -4.85 19.11
C LEU A 192 -4.39 -4.42 18.19
N GLN A 193 -4.24 -4.63 16.89
CA GLN A 193 -5.22 -4.24 15.88
C GLN A 193 -5.59 -5.42 14.97
N PRO A 194 -6.56 -6.27 15.34
CA PRO A 194 -7.16 -7.22 14.40
C PRO A 194 -8.05 -6.48 13.39
N PHE A 195 -8.06 -6.96 12.15
CA PHE A 195 -8.84 -6.36 11.07
C PHE A 195 -9.30 -7.37 10.02
N ALA A 196 -10.36 -6.99 9.32
CA ALA A 196 -10.78 -7.60 8.06
C ALA A 196 -10.80 -6.54 6.98
N ALA A 197 -10.43 -6.91 5.74
CA ALA A 197 -10.44 -5.98 4.63
C ALA A 197 -10.91 -6.64 3.33
N LEU A 198 -11.38 -5.80 2.41
CA LEU A 198 -11.73 -6.16 1.05
C LEU A 198 -10.98 -5.24 0.10
N GLN A 199 -10.30 -5.83 -0.88
CA GLN A 199 -9.60 -5.13 -1.96
C GLN A 199 -10.24 -5.49 -3.29
N TYR A 200 -10.53 -4.49 -4.12
CA TYR A 200 -10.82 -4.69 -5.53
C TYR A 200 -9.77 -3.99 -6.38
N LEU A 201 -9.31 -4.67 -7.42
CA LEU A 201 -8.36 -4.17 -8.40
C LEU A 201 -8.90 -4.47 -9.80
N TYR A 202 -8.91 -3.46 -10.65
CA TYR A 202 -9.10 -3.55 -12.08
C TYR A 202 -7.85 -3.07 -12.80
N VAL A 203 -7.42 -3.80 -13.82
CA VAL A 203 -6.35 -3.42 -14.74
C VAL A 203 -6.80 -3.75 -16.15
N GLY A 204 -7.01 -2.71 -16.96
CA GLY A 204 -7.28 -2.83 -18.40
C GLY A 204 -6.02 -2.53 -19.20
N GLN A 205 -5.77 -3.32 -20.24
CA GLN A 205 -4.72 -3.14 -21.22
C GLN A 205 -5.39 -3.05 -22.59
N ASN A 206 -5.03 -2.05 -23.39
CA ASN A 206 -5.53 -1.92 -24.75
C ASN A 206 -4.90 -2.96 -25.68
N ASP A 207 -5.56 -3.21 -26.82
CA ASP A 207 -5.02 -4.01 -27.89
C ASP A 207 -3.77 -3.38 -28.49
N PHE A 208 -2.88 -4.21 -29.04
CA PHE A 208 -1.68 -3.75 -29.73
C PHE A 208 -1.19 -4.76 -30.75
N ARG A 209 -0.31 -4.29 -31.64
CA ARG A 209 0.39 -5.11 -32.62
C ARG A 209 1.88 -5.12 -32.33
N GLU A 210 2.49 -6.30 -32.38
CA GLU A 210 3.93 -6.44 -32.32
C GLU A 210 4.61 -6.05 -33.64
N ASP A 211 5.84 -5.53 -33.54
CA ASP A 211 6.74 -5.25 -34.64
C ASP A 211 8.10 -5.95 -34.45
N GLY A 212 8.88 -6.12 -35.54
CA GLY A 212 10.28 -6.60 -35.52
C GLY A 212 10.47 -8.10 -35.81
N ALA A 213 9.44 -8.94 -35.68
CA ALA A 213 9.57 -10.39 -35.97
C ALA A 213 8.86 -10.81 -37.28
N GLY A 214 8.50 -9.87 -38.15
CA GLY A 214 7.92 -10.14 -39.46
C GLY A 214 6.63 -10.95 -39.40
N LEU A 215 6.62 -12.15 -40.03
CA LEU A 215 5.43 -13.03 -40.01
C LEU A 215 5.07 -13.59 -38.64
N LEU A 216 5.98 -13.49 -37.67
CA LEU A 216 5.80 -13.98 -36.30
C LEU A 216 5.30 -12.91 -35.33
N ASN A 217 5.07 -11.68 -35.79
CA ASN A 217 4.43 -10.64 -35.03
C ASN A 217 2.99 -11.04 -34.65
N LEU A 218 2.57 -10.67 -33.47
CA LEU A 218 1.21 -10.93 -32.97
C LEU A 218 0.37 -9.66 -32.98
N ASP A 219 -0.90 -9.82 -33.31
CA ASP A 219 -1.96 -8.92 -32.93
C ASP A 219 -2.51 -9.41 -31.59
N VAL A 220 -2.45 -8.57 -30.57
CA VAL A 220 -2.83 -8.88 -29.20
C VAL A 220 -4.10 -8.13 -28.87
N GLU A 221 -5.15 -8.86 -28.48
CA GLU A 221 -6.42 -8.25 -28.08
C GLU A 221 -6.30 -7.55 -26.73
N SER A 222 -7.21 -6.61 -26.47
CA SER A 222 -7.33 -5.96 -25.17
C SER A 222 -7.57 -6.98 -24.04
N LEU A 223 -7.06 -6.70 -22.86
CA LEU A 223 -7.18 -7.58 -21.70
C LEU A 223 -7.70 -6.79 -20.49
N ASP A 224 -8.81 -7.25 -19.94
CA ASP A 224 -9.35 -6.77 -18.67
C ASP A 224 -9.07 -7.80 -17.57
N THR A 225 -8.44 -7.36 -16.49
CA THR A 225 -8.12 -8.18 -15.34
C THR A 225 -8.80 -7.61 -14.09
N HIS A 226 -9.52 -8.47 -13.39
CA HIS A 226 -10.20 -8.15 -12.15
C HIS A 226 -9.64 -9.01 -11.02
N ALA A 227 -9.42 -8.42 -9.86
CA ALA A 227 -9.08 -9.12 -8.64
C ALA A 227 -9.97 -8.64 -7.50
N LEU A 228 -10.53 -9.56 -6.73
CA LEU A 228 -11.29 -9.28 -5.51
C LEU A 228 -10.71 -10.10 -4.38
N ARG A 229 -10.03 -9.45 -3.44
CA ARG A 229 -9.32 -10.10 -2.34
C ARG A 229 -9.93 -9.75 -1.00
N GLY A 230 -10.21 -10.76 -0.21
CA GLY A 230 -10.47 -10.61 1.22
C GLY A 230 -9.16 -10.71 1.99
N ALA A 231 -9.05 -9.96 3.08
CA ALA A 231 -7.94 -10.02 4.01
C ALA A 231 -8.43 -10.21 5.45
N LEU A 232 -7.75 -11.07 6.20
CA LEU A 232 -7.89 -11.17 7.65
C LEU A 232 -6.50 -11.04 8.25
N GLY A 233 -6.33 -10.14 9.21
CA GLY A 233 -5.01 -9.88 9.76
C GLY A 233 -5.04 -9.25 11.14
N ALA A 234 -3.85 -9.10 11.70
CA ALA A 234 -3.64 -8.37 12.93
C ALA A 234 -2.28 -7.67 12.90
N SER A 235 -2.17 -6.52 13.56
CA SER A 235 -0.92 -5.86 13.84
C SER A 235 -0.73 -5.65 15.34
N VAL A 236 0.53 -5.65 15.77
CA VAL A 236 0.96 -5.36 17.14
C VAL A 236 2.00 -4.27 17.08
N ALA A 237 1.82 -3.21 17.84
CA ALA A 237 2.77 -2.11 17.98
C ALA A 237 3.13 -1.92 19.45
N ARG A 238 4.38 -1.53 19.71
CA ARG A 238 4.85 -1.19 21.06
C ARG A 238 5.67 0.08 21.04
N PRO A 239 5.16 1.19 21.58
CA PRO A 239 5.91 2.43 21.73
C PRO A 239 7.02 2.30 22.79
N PHE A 240 8.18 2.88 22.50
CA PHE A 240 9.30 3.05 23.43
C PHE A 240 9.64 4.54 23.47
N GLU A 241 9.63 5.09 24.66
CA GLU A 241 10.06 6.46 24.86
C GLU A 241 11.59 6.57 24.71
N THR A 242 12.04 7.62 24.02
CA THR A 242 13.46 7.93 23.82
C THR A 242 13.71 9.41 24.17
N SER A 243 14.94 9.81 24.35
CA SER A 243 15.30 11.22 24.60
C SER A 243 14.93 12.19 23.45
N ARG A 244 14.47 11.68 22.31
CA ARG A 244 14.13 12.48 21.12
C ARG A 244 12.77 12.14 20.52
N GLY A 245 11.83 11.64 21.36
CA GLY A 245 10.50 11.22 20.93
C GLY A 245 10.26 9.73 21.10
N PHE A 246 9.40 9.14 20.29
CA PHE A 246 8.98 7.73 20.40
C PHE A 246 9.52 6.88 19.27
N LEU A 247 9.94 5.67 19.59
CA LEU A 247 10.27 4.62 18.64
C LEU A 247 9.20 3.54 18.75
N VAL A 248 8.50 3.25 17.63
CA VAL A 248 7.36 2.33 17.59
C VAL A 248 7.64 1.17 16.63
N PRO A 249 8.23 0.06 17.08
CA PRO A 249 8.24 -1.16 16.28
C PRO A 249 6.84 -1.74 16.14
N THR A 250 6.55 -2.24 14.93
CA THR A 250 5.27 -2.86 14.58
C THR A 250 5.53 -4.20 13.90
N PHE A 251 4.72 -5.19 14.21
CA PHE A 251 4.64 -6.46 13.49
C PHE A 251 3.23 -6.68 13.01
N HIS A 252 3.07 -7.24 11.82
CA HIS A 252 1.76 -7.62 11.33
C HIS A 252 1.81 -8.93 10.56
N ALA A 253 0.68 -9.64 10.61
CA ALA A 253 0.44 -10.84 9.83
C ALA A 253 -0.95 -10.75 9.21
N MET A 254 -1.08 -11.24 7.97
CA MET A 254 -2.33 -11.17 7.22
C MET A 254 -2.43 -12.37 6.29
N TRP A 255 -3.64 -12.93 6.19
CA TRP A 255 -4.03 -13.87 5.15
C TRP A 255 -4.86 -13.13 4.11
N LEU A 256 -4.55 -13.35 2.82
CA LEU A 256 -5.28 -12.83 1.68
C LEU A 256 -5.89 -13.99 0.90
N HIS A 257 -7.14 -13.83 0.47
CA HIS A 257 -7.83 -14.78 -0.39
C HIS A 257 -8.39 -14.10 -1.64
N GLU A 258 -8.04 -14.63 -2.83
CA GLU A 258 -8.54 -14.17 -4.12
C GLU A 258 -9.85 -14.88 -4.46
N PHE A 259 -10.94 -14.14 -4.62
CA PHE A 259 -12.26 -14.66 -4.94
C PHE A 259 -12.52 -14.84 -6.43
N LEU A 260 -11.79 -14.08 -7.27
CA LEU A 260 -11.92 -14.13 -8.73
C LEU A 260 -10.87 -15.05 -9.38
N ASP A 261 -10.63 -14.87 -10.67
CA ASP A 261 -9.70 -15.69 -11.44
C ASP A 261 -8.24 -15.41 -11.06
N THR A 262 -7.45 -16.48 -10.92
CA THR A 262 -6.04 -16.41 -10.54
C THR A 262 -5.09 -16.43 -11.75
N SER A 263 -5.62 -16.48 -12.96
CA SER A 263 -4.86 -16.44 -14.20
C SER A 263 -5.60 -15.63 -15.26
N SER A 264 -4.87 -14.89 -16.07
CA SER A 264 -5.42 -14.15 -17.22
C SER A 264 -5.34 -15.01 -18.49
N VAL A 265 -6.28 -14.82 -19.40
CA VAL A 265 -6.28 -15.42 -20.74
C VAL A 265 -6.12 -14.31 -21.75
N LEU A 266 -5.04 -14.38 -22.54
CA LEU A 266 -4.73 -13.41 -23.57
C LEU A 266 -5.06 -14.03 -24.95
N ASN A 267 -5.92 -13.39 -25.70
CA ASN A 267 -6.24 -13.77 -27.08
C ASN A 267 -5.28 -13.07 -28.02
N THR A 268 -4.71 -13.84 -28.94
CA THR A 268 -3.72 -13.35 -29.90
C THR A 268 -3.93 -13.99 -31.26
N SER A 269 -3.47 -13.32 -32.31
CA SER A 269 -3.40 -13.87 -33.67
C SER A 269 -2.09 -13.46 -34.34
N PHE A 270 -1.64 -14.19 -35.37
CA PHE A 270 -0.51 -13.73 -36.15
C PHE A 270 -0.90 -12.54 -37.02
N ALA A 271 -0.18 -11.43 -36.90
CA ALA A 271 -0.46 -10.16 -37.57
C ALA A 271 -0.41 -10.28 -39.13
N SER A 272 0.29 -11.27 -39.65
CA SER A 272 0.50 -11.47 -41.10
C SER A 272 -0.44 -12.48 -41.74
N VAL A 273 -1.14 -13.29 -40.95
CA VAL A 273 -1.97 -14.40 -41.44
C VAL A 273 -3.37 -14.22 -40.83
N GLY A 274 -4.24 -13.54 -41.53
CA GLY A 274 -5.60 -13.33 -41.04
C GLY A 274 -6.34 -14.63 -40.72
N GLY A 275 -7.04 -14.70 -39.59
CA GLY A 275 -8.12 -15.62 -39.35
C GLY A 275 -7.96 -16.71 -38.28
N ALA A 276 -6.82 -16.95 -37.69
CA ALA A 276 -6.69 -17.91 -36.60
C ALA A 276 -6.22 -17.22 -35.30
N SER A 277 -7.14 -16.93 -34.40
CA SER A 277 -6.80 -16.52 -33.03
C SER A 277 -6.51 -17.76 -32.17
N PHE A 278 -5.63 -17.60 -31.19
CA PHE A 278 -5.35 -18.59 -30.16
C PHE A 278 -5.29 -17.93 -28.80
N ALA A 279 -5.71 -18.65 -27.78
CA ALA A 279 -5.70 -18.18 -26.41
C ALA A 279 -4.41 -18.65 -25.70
N THR A 280 -3.73 -17.73 -25.06
CA THR A 280 -2.58 -18.02 -24.20
C THR A 280 -2.97 -17.76 -22.75
N ARG A 281 -2.87 -18.78 -21.92
CA ARG A 281 -3.12 -18.64 -20.48
C ARG A 281 -1.86 -18.20 -19.77
N GLY A 282 -1.97 -17.15 -18.97
CA GLY A 282 -0.91 -16.67 -18.10
C GLY A 282 -0.66 -17.59 -16.91
N LEU A 283 0.31 -17.22 -16.08
CA LEU A 283 0.65 -17.95 -14.86
C LEU A 283 -0.53 -17.95 -13.89
N ASP A 284 -0.80 -19.09 -13.25
CA ASP A 284 -1.73 -19.17 -12.14
C ASP A 284 -1.05 -18.68 -10.86
N TYR A 285 -1.53 -17.56 -10.32
CA TYR A 285 -0.95 -16.91 -9.14
C TYR A 285 -1.39 -17.53 -7.81
N GLY A 286 -2.33 -18.45 -7.81
CA GLY A 286 -2.92 -19.04 -6.61
C GLY A 286 -3.88 -18.09 -5.88
N ARG A 287 -4.71 -18.67 -5.02
CA ARG A 287 -5.77 -17.92 -4.34
C ARG A 287 -5.38 -17.38 -2.97
N ASP A 288 -4.57 -18.15 -2.23
CA ASP A 288 -4.27 -17.90 -0.83
C ASP A 288 -2.84 -17.38 -0.68
N TRP A 289 -2.68 -16.32 0.11
CA TRP A 289 -1.41 -15.67 0.37
C TRP A 289 -1.23 -15.41 1.85
N ALA A 290 -0.01 -15.57 2.33
CA ALA A 290 0.39 -15.09 3.64
C ALA A 290 1.24 -13.82 3.48
N VAL A 291 1.02 -12.85 4.34
CA VAL A 291 1.84 -11.63 4.46
C VAL A 291 2.33 -11.54 5.89
N LEU A 292 3.64 -11.37 6.03
CA LEU A 292 4.30 -11.11 7.30
C LEU A 292 5.10 -9.82 7.15
N GLY A 293 4.95 -8.90 8.08
CA GLY A 293 5.64 -7.63 7.99
C GLY A 293 6.12 -7.09 9.32
N THR A 294 7.11 -6.23 9.23
CA THR A 294 7.65 -5.47 10.35
C THR A 294 7.84 -4.02 9.95
N GLY A 295 7.57 -3.12 10.88
CA GLY A 295 7.76 -1.70 10.70
C GLY A 295 8.52 -1.10 11.88
N LEU A 296 9.14 0.03 11.64
CA LEU A 296 9.74 0.88 12.65
C LEU A 296 9.37 2.32 12.35
N GLN A 297 8.67 2.95 13.28
CA GLN A 297 8.37 4.37 13.21
C GLN A 297 9.17 5.10 14.28
N TRP A 298 9.75 6.22 13.89
CA TRP A 298 10.36 7.16 14.80
C TRP A 298 9.59 8.48 14.74
N GLU A 299 8.90 8.81 15.82
CA GLU A 299 8.25 10.11 16.03
C GLU A 299 9.23 11.02 16.76
N THR A 300 9.74 12.03 16.06
CA THR A 300 10.58 13.04 16.69
C THR A 300 9.69 13.93 17.56
N GLY A 301 10.09 14.36 18.73
CA GLY A 301 9.31 15.27 19.58
C GLY A 301 8.99 16.64 18.91
N ARG A 302 8.97 16.67 17.60
CA ARG A 302 8.61 17.78 16.69
C ARG A 302 7.64 17.22 15.65
N ASN A 303 7.22 18.04 14.69
CA ASN A 303 6.21 17.71 13.68
C ASN A 303 6.65 16.65 12.62
N TRP A 304 7.73 15.92 12.82
CA TRP A 304 8.27 14.96 11.85
C TRP A 304 8.21 13.53 12.35
N SER A 305 7.87 12.62 11.45
CA SER A 305 7.99 11.18 11.67
C SER A 305 8.70 10.51 10.50
N VAL A 306 9.48 9.48 10.81
CA VAL A 306 10.16 8.60 9.84
C VAL A 306 9.62 7.21 10.00
N LEU A 307 9.23 6.57 8.90
CA LEU A 307 8.73 5.20 8.88
C LEU A 307 9.61 4.34 7.99
N LEU A 308 9.91 3.13 8.43
CA LEU A 308 10.57 2.08 7.65
C LEU A 308 9.74 0.82 7.77
N ASN A 309 9.49 0.13 6.66
CA ASN A 309 8.71 -1.10 6.66
C ASN A 309 9.35 -2.14 5.74
N TYR A 310 9.14 -3.40 6.11
CA TYR A 310 9.48 -4.55 5.29
C TYR A 310 8.35 -5.57 5.37
N ASP A 311 7.92 -6.08 4.21
CA ASP A 311 6.88 -7.09 4.07
C ASP A 311 7.37 -8.25 3.22
N LEU A 312 7.01 -9.44 3.64
CA LEU A 312 7.15 -10.69 2.92
C LEU A 312 5.75 -11.21 2.60
N GLN A 313 5.38 -11.23 1.31
CA GLN A 313 4.15 -11.84 0.82
C GLN A 313 4.50 -13.10 0.04
N PHE A 314 3.88 -14.22 0.36
CA PHE A 314 4.20 -15.49 -0.29
C PHE A 314 3.01 -16.45 -0.34
N ASN A 315 3.07 -17.37 -1.29
CA ASN A 315 2.26 -18.57 -1.39
C ASN A 315 3.08 -19.71 -2.03
N ALA A 316 2.42 -20.78 -2.48
CA ALA A 316 3.10 -21.92 -3.12
C ALA A 316 3.78 -21.58 -4.46
N VAL A 317 3.34 -20.51 -5.14
CA VAL A 317 3.77 -20.14 -6.51
C VAL A 317 4.68 -18.92 -6.50
N GLN A 318 4.45 -17.97 -5.62
CA GLN A 318 5.09 -16.65 -5.66
C GLN A 318 5.65 -16.23 -4.31
N THR A 319 6.71 -15.43 -4.37
CA THR A 319 7.28 -14.76 -3.20
C THR A 319 7.63 -13.32 -3.58
N PHE A 320 7.19 -12.37 -2.75
CA PHE A 320 7.49 -10.95 -2.86
C PHE A 320 8.14 -10.44 -1.59
N HIS A 321 9.16 -9.61 -1.78
CA HIS A 321 9.80 -8.83 -0.74
C HIS A 321 9.53 -7.35 -1.02
N MET A 322 8.94 -6.63 -0.11
CA MET A 322 8.70 -5.20 -0.23
C MET A 322 9.39 -4.46 0.90
N GLY A 323 10.21 -3.45 0.55
CA GLY A 323 10.78 -2.48 1.48
C GLY A 323 10.23 -1.10 1.19
N SER A 324 9.98 -0.31 2.22
CA SER A 324 9.55 1.08 2.07
C SER A 324 10.10 1.98 3.17
N GLY A 325 10.27 3.27 2.82
CA GLY A 325 10.58 4.32 3.77
C GLY A 325 9.71 5.54 3.51
N ALA A 326 9.23 6.19 4.58
CA ALA A 326 8.40 7.38 4.47
C ALA A 326 8.85 8.48 5.44
N LEU A 327 8.60 9.72 5.02
CA LEU A 327 8.71 10.92 5.83
C LEU A 327 7.33 11.54 5.94
N GLN A 328 6.95 11.97 7.14
CA GLN A 328 5.70 12.66 7.40
C GLN A 328 5.98 13.96 8.15
N PHE A 329 5.19 14.98 7.85
CA PHE A 329 5.24 16.28 8.49
C PHE A 329 3.82 16.75 8.80
N GLN A 330 3.62 17.29 10.01
CA GLN A 330 2.33 17.82 10.49
C GLN A 330 2.45 19.33 10.72
N TRP A 331 1.42 20.10 10.33
CA TRP A 331 1.40 21.57 10.52
C TRP A 331 -0.02 22.09 10.75
#